data_20f5697e4a69cfe95e688f109a93bf56
#
_entry.id   20f5697e4a69cfe95e688f109a93bf56
#
_cell.length_a   1.000
_cell.length_b   1.000
_cell.length_c   1.000
_cell.angle_alpha   90.00
_cell.angle_beta   90.00
_cell.angle_gamma   90.00
#
_symmetry.space_group_name_H-M   'P 1'
#
loop_
_entity.id
_entity.type
_entity.pdbx_description
1 polymer ?
#
loop_
_entity_poly.entity_id
_entity_poly.type
_entity_poly.pdbx_seq_one_letter_code
_entity_poly.pdbx_strand_id
1 'polypeptide(L)' 'MNVREEIKVIIARRGTTLKKVCELLSAETNKYYSYNNISNKLHRGTIKFNEVDQIFRILNYGIYYKDLTNEN' A
#
# COMPACT_ATOMS: atom_id res chain seq x y z
N MET A 1 -13.31 -4.90 1.87
CA MET A 1 -12.29 -3.84 2.01
C MET A 1 -11.89 -3.32 0.63
N ASN A 2 -11.86 -2.03 0.47
CA ASN A 2 -11.38 -1.42 -0.77
C ASN A 2 -9.94 -0.95 -0.54
N VAL A 3 -8.99 -1.63 -1.19
CA VAL A 3 -7.56 -1.37 -0.99
C VAL A 3 -7.19 0.06 -1.37
N ARG A 4 -7.74 0.53 -2.50
CA ARG A 4 -7.46 1.89 -2.97
C ARG A 4 -7.88 2.93 -1.94
N GLU A 5 -9.06 2.78 -1.36
CA GLU A 5 -9.56 3.70 -0.35
C GLU A 5 -8.74 3.62 0.95
N GLU A 6 -8.36 2.41 1.36
CA GLU A 6 -7.53 2.23 2.54
C GLU A 6 -6.17 2.89 2.39
N ILE A 7 -5.56 2.76 1.22
CA ILE A 7 -4.27 3.40 0.94
C ILE A 7 -4.43 4.93 0.98
N LYS A 8 -5.50 5.47 0.42
CA LYS A 8 -5.76 6.90 0.48
C LYS A 8 -5.87 7.40 1.92
N VAL A 9 -6.56 6.64 2.76
CA VAL A 9 -6.73 7.00 4.17
C VAL A 9 -5.40 7.05 4.89
N ILE A 10 -4.56 6.03 4.76
CA ILE A 10 -3.29 5.99 5.49
C ILE A 10 -2.29 7.00 4.95
N ILE A 11 -2.31 7.27 3.65
CA ILE A 11 -1.50 8.34 3.06
C ILE A 11 -1.88 9.68 3.65
N ALA A 12 -3.18 9.97 3.74
CA ALA A 12 -3.68 11.20 4.34
C ALA A 12 -3.29 11.32 5.81
N ARG A 13 -3.38 10.22 6.55
CA ARG A 13 -3.00 10.21 7.97
C ARG A 13 -1.53 10.53 8.18
N ARG A 14 -0.68 10.15 7.25
CA ARG A 14 0.77 10.43 7.32
C ARG A 14 1.16 11.76 6.69
N GLY A 15 0.19 12.49 6.12
CA GLY A 15 0.46 13.79 5.51
C GLY A 15 1.37 13.72 4.31
N THR A 16 1.25 12.67 3.50
CA THR A 16 2.10 12.44 2.33
C THR A 16 1.25 12.22 1.08
N THR A 17 1.88 11.77 0.01
CA THR A 17 1.23 11.52 -1.28
C THR A 17 1.67 10.16 -1.81
N LEU A 18 0.89 9.59 -2.71
CA LEU A 18 1.26 8.34 -3.37
C LEU A 18 2.56 8.49 -4.15
N LYS A 19 2.77 9.66 -4.77
CA LYS A 19 4.01 9.91 -5.50
C LYS A 19 5.22 9.81 -4.57
N LYS A 20 5.13 10.41 -3.39
CA LYS A 20 6.21 10.36 -2.40
C LYS A 20 6.43 8.92 -1.90
N VAL A 21 5.35 8.19 -1.69
CA VAL A 21 5.44 6.78 -1.29
C VAL A 21 6.19 5.98 -2.34
N CYS A 22 5.89 6.18 -3.63
CA CYS A 22 6.59 5.47 -4.70
C CYS A 22 8.08 5.83 -4.74
N GLU A 23 8.43 7.08 -4.48
CA GLU A 23 9.83 7.51 -4.40
C GLU A 23 10.56 6.79 -3.26
N LEU A 24 9.92 6.72 -2.10
CA LEU A 24 10.49 6.06 -0.93
C LEU A 24 10.65 4.54 -1.16
N LEU A 25 9.64 3.92 -1.75
CA LEU A 25 9.71 2.49 -2.08
C LEU A 25 10.81 2.20 -3.07
N SER A 26 10.98 3.05 -4.08
CA SER A 26 12.05 2.87 -5.07
C SER A 26 13.41 2.95 -4.41
N ALA A 27 13.59 3.90 -3.50
CA ALA A 27 14.86 4.07 -2.79
C ALA A 27 15.15 2.88 -1.87
N GLU A 28 14.14 2.38 -1.17
CA GLU A 28 14.30 1.32 -0.17
C GLU A 28 14.51 -0.06 -0.78
N THR A 29 13.83 -0.34 -1.89
CA THR A 29 13.82 -1.69 -2.47
C THR A 29 14.78 -1.86 -3.63
N ASN A 30 15.43 -0.81 -4.09
CA ASN A 30 16.26 -0.81 -5.29
C ASN A 30 15.48 -1.24 -6.54
N LYS A 31 14.16 -1.12 -6.51
CA LYS A 31 13.29 -1.34 -7.66
C LYS A 31 12.60 -0.03 -7.99
N TYR A 32 12.30 0.18 -9.26
CA TYR A 32 11.59 1.37 -9.66
C TYR A 32 10.08 1.18 -9.51
N TYR A 33 9.47 2.01 -8.68
CA TYR A 33 8.02 2.06 -8.51
C TYR A 33 7.52 3.34 -9.15
N SER A 34 6.90 3.21 -10.32
CA SER A 34 6.32 4.33 -11.03
C SER A 34 4.99 4.73 -10.39
N TYR A 35 4.81 6.01 -10.15
CA TYR A 35 3.53 6.53 -9.66
C TYR A 35 2.39 6.13 -10.60
N ASN A 36 2.58 6.30 -11.92
CA ASN A 36 1.54 5.98 -12.89
C ASN A 36 1.19 4.50 -12.86
N ASN A 37 2.19 3.64 -12.75
CA ASN A 37 1.98 2.20 -12.73
C ASN A 37 1.21 1.77 -11.47
N ILE A 38 1.64 2.22 -10.31
CA ILE A 38 0.98 1.89 -9.05
C ILE A 38 -0.44 2.48 -9.01
N SER A 39 -0.59 3.73 -9.44
CA SER A 39 -1.90 4.38 -9.48
C SER A 39 -2.88 3.62 -10.39
N ASN A 40 -2.41 3.18 -11.56
CA ASN A 40 -3.24 2.41 -12.48
C ASN A 40 -3.62 1.05 -11.91
N LYS A 41 -2.69 0.36 -11.25
CA LYS A 41 -2.97 -0.92 -10.60
C LYS A 41 -4.01 -0.77 -9.50
N LEU A 42 -3.93 0.29 -8.72
CA LEU A 42 -4.93 0.58 -7.69
C LEU A 42 -6.29 0.86 -8.30
N HIS A 43 -6.32 1.67 -9.35
CA HIS A 43 -7.56 2.03 -10.01
C HIS A 43 -8.26 0.81 -10.64
N ARG A 44 -7.48 -0.08 -11.25
CA ARG A 44 -8.01 -1.29 -11.90
C ARG A 44 -8.24 -2.46 -10.95
N GLY A 45 -7.75 -2.35 -9.72
CA GLY A 45 -7.84 -3.45 -8.77
C GLY A 45 -6.88 -4.59 -9.09
N THR A 46 -5.79 -4.32 -9.81
CA THR A 46 -4.81 -5.34 -10.21
C THR A 46 -3.53 -5.29 -9.39
N ILE A 47 -3.48 -4.45 -8.36
CA ILE A 47 -2.31 -4.37 -7.50
C ILE A 47 -2.13 -5.70 -6.74
N LYS A 48 -0.88 -6.12 -6.59
CA LYS A 48 -0.57 -7.37 -5.91
C LYS A 48 -0.50 -7.15 -4.41
N PHE A 49 -0.79 -8.22 -3.65
CA PHE A 49 -0.76 -8.13 -2.19
C PHE A 49 0.60 -7.67 -1.66
N ASN A 50 1.69 -8.19 -2.21
CA ASN A 50 3.01 -7.80 -1.73
C ASN A 50 3.29 -6.31 -1.99
N GLU A 51 2.75 -5.75 -3.06
CA GLU A 51 2.87 -4.31 -3.33
C GLU A 51 2.08 -3.51 -2.30
N VAL A 52 0.88 -3.96 -1.96
CA VAL A 52 0.05 -3.33 -0.93
C VAL A 52 0.76 -3.37 0.43
N ASP A 53 1.32 -4.53 0.77
CA ASP A 53 2.03 -4.70 2.03
C ASP A 53 3.22 -3.74 2.13
N GLN A 54 3.97 -3.59 1.05
CA GLN A 54 5.11 -2.67 1.00
C GLN A 54 4.68 -1.22 1.19
N ILE A 55 3.57 -0.83 0.57
CA ILE A 55 3.02 0.53 0.73
C ILE A 55 2.63 0.76 2.20
N PHE A 56 1.97 -0.20 2.81
CA PHE A 56 1.59 -0.08 4.22
C PHE A 56 2.82 0.05 5.10
N ARG A 57 3.84 -0.80 4.87
CA ARG A 57 5.05 -0.80 5.70
C ARG A 57 5.86 0.49 5.56
N ILE A 58 5.97 1.04 4.35
CA ILE A 58 6.69 2.29 4.16
C ILE A 58 5.99 3.46 4.90
N LEU A 59 4.69 3.33 5.10
CA LEU A 59 3.91 4.29 5.86
C LEU A 59 3.83 3.94 7.35
N ASN A 60 4.59 2.94 7.76
CA ASN A 60 4.68 2.47 9.14
C ASN A 60 3.38 1.85 9.65
N TYR A 61 2.70 1.10 8.77
CA TYR A 61 1.53 0.31 9.12
C TYR A 61 1.82 -1.16 8.85
N GLY A 62 1.20 -2.03 9.62
CA GLY A 62 1.26 -3.47 9.38
C GLY A 62 -0.08 -4.00 8.91
N ILE A 63 -0.04 -5.05 8.10
CA ILE A 63 -1.23 -5.79 7.72
C ILE A 63 -1.19 -7.11 8.48
N TYR A 64 -2.25 -7.40 9.24
CA TYR A 64 -2.31 -8.59 10.09
C TYR A 64 -3.55 -9.38 9.77
N TYR A 65 -3.52 -10.66 10.06
CA TYR A 65 -4.69 -11.51 9.93
C TYR A 65 -4.98 -12.19 11.27
N LYS A 66 -6.21 -12.64 11.39
CA LYS A 66 -6.72 -13.27 12.60
C LYS A 66 -7.33 -14.62 12.24
N ASP A 67 -7.01 -15.64 13.04
CA ASP A 67 -7.61 -16.96 12.86
C ASP A 67 -9.04 -16.92 13.38
N LEU A 68 -9.99 -17.18 12.49
CA LEU A 68 -11.41 -17.13 12.82
C LEU A 68 -11.99 -18.49 13.22
N THR A 69 -11.21 -19.56 13.14
CA THR A 69 -11.72 -20.90 13.43
C THR A 69 -12.12 -21.09 14.89
N ASN A 70 -11.48 -20.36 15.80
CA ASN A 70 -11.77 -20.44 17.24
C ASN A 70 -12.54 -19.22 17.75
N GLU A 71 -13.17 -18.50 16.85
CA GLU A 71 -13.96 -17.32 17.16
C GLU A 71 -15.34 -17.74 17.64
N ASN A 72 -15.76 -17.23 18.78
CA ASN A 72 -17.10 -17.50 19.32
C ASN A 72 -17.86 -16.21 19.53
#